data_5a3defe6f5bdeb8ff7a0fe275013b8a2
#
_entry.id   5a3defe6f5bdeb8ff7a0fe275013b8a2
#
_cell.length_a   1.000
_cell.length_b   1.000
_cell.length_c   1.000
_cell.angle_alpha   90.00
_cell.angle_beta   90.00
_cell.angle_gamma   90.00
#
_symmetry.space_group_name_H-M   'P 1'
#
loop_
_entity.id
_entity.type
_entity.pdbx_description
1 polymer ?
#
loop_
_entity_poly.entity_id
_entity_poly.type
_entity_poly.pdbx_seq_one_letter_code
_entity_poly.pdbx_strand_id
1 'polypeptide(L)'
;KNNTWKLNQWYDQSVAGNTTYSSTVKALYIWGNNQYGALGQNNNVHHSSPVQIPGTGWRHVNSSGYGWGCAATKTDGTLWAWGYNSAGQLGLNEAGPANRSSPCQIPGTTWSDKFQINYQAMLAIKTDGELWVWGNNNYGQLGQNDTTKVSSPVQIPGSWSDVASNLYSGAAIKTDGTLWAWGYNYYGQLGQNNRTNYSSPRQIPGTTWRSVHGSGYHLSATKTDGSLWSWGRNAAGALGTNQGQNTDLSSPVQIPGSWTTKVSTMIQGAGAINTDGELYMWGNNTQGRLGQNDTTSYSSPRQVPGTWSDIASGQYGAMGMKTDGTAWSWGTNNYGAMGINDSPPVRYSSPVQIPGSDWSQIGSSQTGFQALKML
;
A
#
# COMPACT_ATOMS: atom_id res chain seq x y z
N LYS A 1 41.84 4.00 2.46
CA LYS A 1 42.43 2.72 2.92
C LYS A 1 41.30 1.71 2.85
N ASN A 2 41.35 0.76 1.90
CA ASN A 2 40.42 -0.37 1.84
C ASN A 2 40.76 -1.32 3.01
N ASN A 3 39.92 -1.37 4.03
CA ASN A 3 40.02 -2.37 5.09
C ASN A 3 39.44 -3.69 4.56
N THR A 4 40.25 -4.48 3.88
CA THR A 4 39.92 -5.87 3.55
C THR A 4 40.33 -6.76 4.74
N TRP A 5 39.34 -7.32 5.40
CA TRP A 5 39.54 -8.27 6.50
C TRP A 5 39.80 -9.67 5.91
N LYS A 6 40.76 -10.39 6.48
CA LYS A 6 40.92 -11.83 6.16
C LYS A 6 39.79 -12.60 6.88
N LEU A 7 39.38 -13.74 6.32
CA LEU A 7 38.25 -14.54 6.81
C LEU A 7 38.39 -14.93 8.31
N ASN A 8 39.60 -15.25 8.75
CA ASN A 8 39.89 -15.53 10.17
C ASN A 8 39.73 -14.30 11.07
N GLN A 9 40.18 -13.13 10.64
CA GLN A 9 40.01 -11.88 11.40
C GLN A 9 38.52 -11.51 11.53
N TRP A 10 37.74 -11.76 10.48
CA TRP A 10 36.30 -11.58 10.50
C TRP A 10 35.62 -12.53 11.50
N TYR A 11 36.00 -13.82 11.48
CA TYR A 11 35.49 -14.83 12.41
C TYR A 11 35.79 -14.48 13.86
N ASP A 12 37.05 -14.10 14.17
CA ASP A 12 37.46 -13.73 15.52
C ASP A 12 36.70 -12.51 16.07
N GLN A 13 36.43 -11.51 15.22
CA GLN A 13 35.64 -10.33 15.61
C GLN A 13 34.14 -10.66 15.78
N SER A 14 33.63 -11.58 15.00
CA SER A 14 32.25 -12.05 15.11
C SER A 14 32.02 -12.84 16.43
N VAL A 15 32.94 -13.76 16.76
CA VAL A 15 32.91 -14.54 18.01
C VAL A 15 33.12 -13.62 19.23
N ALA A 16 33.92 -12.57 19.11
CA ALA A 16 34.13 -11.58 20.17
C ALA A 16 32.94 -10.59 20.33
N GLY A 17 31.86 -10.72 19.53
CA GLY A 17 30.70 -9.83 19.61
C GLY A 17 30.95 -8.40 19.09
N ASN A 18 32.12 -8.15 18.47
CA ASN A 18 32.51 -6.84 17.95
C ASN A 18 31.91 -6.51 16.58
N THR A 19 31.33 -7.52 15.91
CA THR A 19 30.60 -7.38 14.66
C THR A 19 29.21 -8.01 14.82
N THR A 20 28.19 -7.21 14.83
CA THR A 20 26.81 -7.71 14.66
C THR A 20 26.58 -7.93 13.15
N TYR A 21 26.43 -9.16 12.77
CA TYR A 21 25.98 -9.50 11.41
C TYR A 21 24.47 -9.19 11.34
N SER A 22 24.15 -7.96 10.97
CA SER A 22 22.78 -7.64 10.58
C SER A 22 22.60 -8.12 9.14
N SER A 23 21.94 -9.26 8.96
CA SER A 23 21.54 -9.70 7.64
C SER A 23 20.59 -8.63 7.06
N THR A 24 21.02 -7.96 5.99
CA THR A 24 20.14 -7.04 5.23
C THR A 24 19.27 -7.80 4.24
N VAL A 25 19.41 -9.12 4.18
CA VAL A 25 18.66 -10.00 3.28
C VAL A 25 17.26 -10.19 3.83
N LYS A 26 16.27 -9.86 3.01
CA LYS A 26 14.86 -10.01 3.35
C LYS A 26 14.19 -11.08 2.49
N ALA A 27 13.29 -11.84 3.11
CA ALA A 27 12.35 -12.71 2.42
C ALA A 27 10.96 -12.08 2.41
N LEU A 28 10.23 -12.30 1.33
CA LEU A 28 8.85 -11.86 1.18
C LEU A 28 7.91 -13.02 1.54
N TYR A 29 6.99 -12.76 2.45
CA TYR A 29 5.91 -13.66 2.85
C TYR A 29 4.57 -13.07 2.45
N ILE A 30 3.64 -13.95 2.06
CA ILE A 30 2.29 -13.56 1.63
C ILE A 30 1.27 -14.63 2.05
N TRP A 31 0.03 -14.24 2.29
CA TRP A 31 -1.06 -15.14 2.69
C TRP A 31 -2.44 -14.56 2.39
N GLY A 32 -3.48 -15.37 2.51
CA GLY A 32 -4.86 -15.00 2.22
C GLY A 32 -5.39 -15.62 0.93
N ASN A 33 -6.19 -14.86 0.20
CA ASN A 33 -6.83 -15.28 -1.05
C ASN A 33 -5.83 -15.40 -2.21
N ASN A 34 -5.92 -16.52 -2.95
CA ASN A 34 -5.08 -16.79 -4.11
C ASN A 34 -5.88 -17.08 -5.39
N GLN A 35 -7.11 -16.64 -5.48
CA GLN A 35 -8.01 -16.96 -6.62
C GLN A 35 -7.41 -16.61 -7.99
N TYR A 36 -6.57 -15.57 -8.07
CA TYR A 36 -5.93 -15.10 -9.32
C TYR A 36 -4.42 -15.27 -9.32
N GLY A 37 -3.88 -16.14 -8.45
CA GLY A 37 -2.43 -16.31 -8.30
C GLY A 37 -1.75 -15.18 -7.51
N ALA A 38 -2.51 -14.38 -6.76
CA ALA A 38 -2.01 -13.22 -6.03
C ALA A 38 -0.97 -13.55 -4.95
N LEU A 39 -0.87 -14.81 -4.51
CA LEU A 39 0.15 -15.26 -3.55
C LEU A 39 1.49 -15.67 -4.21
N GLY A 40 1.62 -15.60 -5.54
CA GLY A 40 2.90 -15.81 -6.23
C GLY A 40 3.51 -17.21 -6.10
N GLN A 41 2.70 -18.23 -5.77
CA GLN A 41 3.13 -19.59 -5.43
C GLN A 41 3.04 -20.59 -6.61
N ASN A 42 2.87 -20.08 -7.83
CA ASN A 42 2.65 -20.87 -9.05
C ASN A 42 1.39 -21.77 -8.97
N ASN A 43 0.42 -21.38 -8.17
CA ASN A 43 -0.87 -22.05 -8.02
C ASN A 43 -1.95 -21.05 -7.58
N ASN A 44 -3.19 -21.55 -7.34
CA ASN A 44 -4.32 -20.76 -6.86
C ASN A 44 -4.83 -21.21 -5.48
N VAL A 45 -3.99 -21.86 -4.68
CA VAL A 45 -4.34 -22.34 -3.32
C VAL A 45 -4.26 -21.18 -2.32
N HIS A 46 -5.31 -21.01 -1.52
CA HIS A 46 -5.34 -20.04 -0.42
C HIS A 46 -4.43 -20.49 0.73
N HIS A 47 -3.79 -19.56 1.42
CA HIS A 47 -2.94 -19.84 2.57
C HIS A 47 -3.39 -19.04 3.80
N SER A 48 -3.65 -19.74 4.92
CA SER A 48 -4.02 -19.16 6.22
C SER A 48 -2.82 -18.82 7.11
N SER A 49 -1.62 -19.11 6.65
CA SER A 49 -0.34 -18.80 7.30
C SER A 49 0.58 -18.11 6.31
N PRO A 50 1.52 -17.28 6.76
CA PRO A 50 2.54 -16.70 5.89
C PRO A 50 3.31 -17.77 5.11
N VAL A 51 3.33 -17.67 3.78
CA VAL A 51 4.11 -18.52 2.87
C VAL A 51 5.15 -17.68 2.16
N GLN A 52 6.38 -18.16 2.08
CA GLN A 52 7.47 -17.43 1.46
C GLN A 52 7.36 -17.44 -0.07
N ILE A 53 7.51 -16.30 -0.70
CA ILE A 53 7.74 -16.19 -2.14
C ILE A 53 9.19 -16.58 -2.43
N PRO A 54 9.45 -17.44 -3.43
CA PRO A 54 10.79 -17.88 -3.77
C PRO A 54 11.76 -16.71 -4.04
N GLY A 55 13.00 -16.89 -3.59
CA GLY A 55 14.07 -15.91 -3.73
C GLY A 55 14.20 -14.95 -2.55
N THR A 56 15.27 -14.20 -2.57
CA THR A 56 15.66 -13.23 -1.54
C THR A 56 15.97 -11.88 -2.17
N GLY A 57 16.39 -10.91 -1.34
CA GLY A 57 16.70 -9.57 -1.82
C GLY A 57 15.45 -8.72 -2.08
N TRP A 58 14.30 -9.13 -1.59
CA TRP A 58 13.10 -8.31 -1.61
C TRP A 58 13.30 -7.06 -0.74
N ARG A 59 13.02 -5.88 -1.28
CA ARG A 59 13.33 -4.60 -0.65
C ARG A 59 12.09 -3.88 -0.12
N HIS A 60 11.05 -3.82 -0.96
CA HIS A 60 9.81 -3.11 -0.64
C HIS A 60 8.61 -3.84 -1.23
N VAL A 61 7.50 -3.82 -0.51
CA VAL A 61 6.23 -4.39 -0.93
C VAL A 61 5.14 -3.33 -0.82
N ASN A 62 4.30 -3.24 -1.82
CA ASN A 62 3.12 -2.38 -1.78
C ASN A 62 2.03 -2.94 -2.69
N SER A 63 0.80 -2.85 -2.25
CA SER A 63 -0.39 -3.04 -3.05
C SER A 63 -1.52 -2.21 -2.46
N SER A 64 -2.52 -1.87 -3.25
CA SER A 64 -3.68 -1.22 -2.68
C SER A 64 -4.58 -2.25 -2.00
N GLY A 65 -5.26 -1.84 -0.95
CA GLY A 65 -6.27 -2.66 -0.27
C GLY A 65 -7.47 -3.09 -1.14
N TYR A 66 -7.42 -2.88 -2.45
CA TYR A 66 -8.47 -3.23 -3.42
C TYR A 66 -7.94 -3.83 -4.73
N GLY A 67 -6.84 -4.57 -4.70
CA GLY A 67 -6.30 -5.22 -5.90
C GLY A 67 -6.02 -6.70 -5.68
N TRP A 68 -6.29 -7.54 -6.69
CA TRP A 68 -5.87 -8.94 -6.72
C TRP A 68 -4.49 -9.10 -7.37
N GLY A 69 -3.75 -8.01 -7.51
CA GLY A 69 -2.36 -7.98 -7.93
C GLY A 69 -1.46 -7.60 -6.78
N CYS A 70 -0.26 -8.11 -6.79
CA CYS A 70 0.81 -7.78 -5.86
C CYS A 70 2.03 -7.29 -6.62
N ALA A 71 2.81 -6.43 -5.99
CA ALA A 71 4.07 -5.96 -6.54
C ALA A 71 5.12 -5.81 -5.44
N ALA A 72 6.39 -5.97 -5.82
CA ALA A 72 7.53 -5.81 -4.93
C ALA A 72 8.79 -5.39 -5.71
N THR A 73 9.65 -4.60 -5.08
CA THR A 73 11.00 -4.30 -5.59
C THR A 73 12.05 -5.18 -4.93
N LYS A 74 13.15 -5.38 -5.65
CA LYS A 74 14.37 -6.02 -5.13
C LYS A 74 15.48 -5.00 -4.94
N THR A 75 16.50 -5.40 -4.18
CA THR A 75 17.70 -4.59 -3.91
C THR A 75 18.52 -4.25 -5.16
N ASP A 76 18.35 -5.02 -6.23
CA ASP A 76 18.96 -4.77 -7.54
C ASP A 76 18.19 -3.72 -8.38
N GLY A 77 17.15 -3.10 -7.83
CA GLY A 77 16.34 -2.10 -8.51
C GLY A 77 15.29 -2.66 -9.47
N THR A 78 15.07 -3.96 -9.49
CA THR A 78 14.02 -4.60 -10.30
C THR A 78 12.66 -4.49 -9.62
N LEU A 79 11.59 -4.32 -10.43
CA LEU A 79 10.19 -4.33 -9.99
C LEU A 79 9.52 -5.59 -10.53
N TRP A 80 8.78 -6.27 -9.68
CA TRP A 80 8.09 -7.53 -9.98
C TRP A 80 6.61 -7.38 -9.68
N ALA A 81 5.74 -7.97 -10.51
CA ALA A 81 4.30 -7.98 -10.31
C ALA A 81 3.72 -9.35 -10.64
N TRP A 82 2.60 -9.71 -9.97
CA TRP A 82 1.90 -10.97 -10.17
C TRP A 82 0.45 -10.84 -9.72
N GLY A 83 -0.37 -11.87 -9.98
CA GLY A 83 -1.80 -11.91 -9.70
C GLY A 83 -2.65 -11.55 -10.91
N TYR A 84 -3.72 -10.81 -10.67
CA TYR A 84 -4.73 -10.44 -11.66
C TYR A 84 -4.20 -9.49 -12.74
N ASN A 85 -4.55 -9.75 -14.03
CA ASN A 85 -4.03 -8.99 -15.18
C ASN A 85 -5.07 -8.68 -16.27
N SER A 86 -6.34 -8.54 -15.94
CA SER A 86 -7.41 -8.36 -16.94
C SER A 86 -7.28 -7.10 -17.81
N ALA A 87 -6.54 -6.11 -17.37
CA ALA A 87 -6.35 -4.84 -18.05
C ALA A 87 -4.90 -4.54 -18.43
N GLY A 88 -3.99 -5.50 -18.30
CA GLY A 88 -2.55 -5.30 -18.54
C GLY A 88 -1.80 -4.64 -17.38
N GLN A 89 -2.39 -4.61 -16.18
CA GLN A 89 -1.81 -3.93 -15.00
C GLN A 89 -0.50 -4.56 -14.52
N LEU A 90 -0.10 -5.74 -14.99
CA LEU A 90 1.21 -6.32 -14.69
C LEU A 90 2.34 -5.76 -15.59
N GLY A 91 2.03 -4.95 -16.62
CA GLY A 91 3.04 -4.25 -17.42
C GLY A 91 3.90 -5.13 -18.33
N LEU A 92 3.43 -6.31 -18.71
CA LEU A 92 4.21 -7.33 -19.43
C LEU A 92 4.07 -7.24 -20.96
N ASN A 93 3.45 -6.18 -21.49
CA ASN A 93 3.16 -6.00 -22.92
C ASN A 93 2.37 -7.15 -23.54
N GLU A 94 1.48 -7.77 -22.78
CA GLU A 94 0.66 -8.88 -23.25
C GLU A 94 -0.74 -8.42 -23.63
N ALA A 95 -1.18 -8.80 -24.79
CA ALA A 95 -2.55 -8.62 -25.23
C ALA A 95 -3.41 -9.75 -24.65
N GLY A 96 -4.11 -9.47 -23.53
CA GLY A 96 -5.09 -10.41 -22.97
C GLY A 96 -4.95 -10.66 -21.46
N PRO A 97 -6.00 -11.19 -20.83
CA PRO A 97 -6.10 -11.28 -19.37
C PRO A 97 -5.37 -12.51 -18.80
N ALA A 98 -4.08 -12.65 -19.06
CA ALA A 98 -3.29 -13.75 -18.50
C ALA A 98 -2.82 -13.40 -17.09
N ASN A 99 -3.55 -13.86 -16.07
CA ASN A 99 -3.09 -13.78 -14.68
C ASN A 99 -1.74 -14.47 -14.50
N ARG A 100 -0.93 -14.00 -13.57
CA ARG A 100 0.37 -14.59 -13.23
C ARG A 100 0.37 -15.10 -11.79
N SER A 101 0.52 -16.39 -11.62
CA SER A 101 0.61 -17.02 -10.29
C SER A 101 2.05 -17.09 -9.75
N SER A 102 3.02 -16.52 -10.47
CA SER A 102 4.41 -16.34 -10.05
C SER A 102 4.85 -14.90 -10.33
N PRO A 103 5.77 -14.33 -9.54
CA PRO A 103 6.34 -13.03 -9.81
C PRO A 103 6.95 -12.95 -11.20
N CYS A 104 6.55 -11.92 -11.97
CA CYS A 104 7.11 -11.60 -13.29
C CYS A 104 7.79 -10.24 -13.22
N GLN A 105 8.98 -10.13 -13.77
CA GLN A 105 9.73 -8.88 -13.77
C GLN A 105 9.14 -7.88 -14.78
N ILE A 106 8.90 -6.65 -14.33
CA ILE A 106 8.60 -5.52 -15.20
C ILE A 106 9.91 -5.02 -15.81
N PRO A 107 9.99 -4.72 -17.10
CA PRO A 107 11.23 -4.26 -17.74
C PRO A 107 11.87 -3.05 -17.02
N GLY A 108 13.20 -3.10 -16.84
CA GLY A 108 14.00 -2.07 -16.20
C GLY A 108 14.52 -2.47 -14.81
N THR A 109 15.57 -1.73 -14.38
CA THR A 109 16.31 -2.01 -13.13
C THR A 109 16.51 -0.78 -12.26
N THR A 110 15.82 0.32 -12.55
CA THR A 110 15.92 1.60 -11.81
C THR A 110 14.64 1.94 -11.07
N TRP A 111 13.83 0.93 -10.75
CA TRP A 111 12.58 1.16 -10.02
C TRP A 111 12.84 1.50 -8.55
N SER A 112 12.20 2.58 -8.07
CA SER A 112 12.22 2.98 -6.67
C SER A 112 11.19 2.19 -5.84
N ASP A 113 11.13 2.47 -4.53
CA ASP A 113 10.11 1.91 -3.64
C ASP A 113 8.77 2.69 -3.67
N LYS A 114 8.65 3.62 -4.63
CA LYS A 114 7.45 4.42 -4.85
C LYS A 114 6.64 3.85 -6.00
N PHE A 115 5.77 2.91 -5.69
CA PHE A 115 4.85 2.29 -6.65
C PHE A 115 3.56 1.90 -5.96
N GLN A 116 2.50 1.80 -6.75
CA GLN A 116 1.22 1.28 -6.29
C GLN A 116 0.53 0.51 -7.40
N ILE A 117 0.11 -0.72 -7.11
CA ILE A 117 -0.77 -1.51 -7.95
C ILE A 117 -2.18 -1.48 -7.34
N ASN A 118 -3.16 -1.09 -8.11
CA ASN A 118 -4.57 -1.14 -7.73
C ASN A 118 -5.32 -2.24 -8.49
N TYR A 119 -6.66 -2.18 -8.51
CA TYR A 119 -7.51 -3.18 -9.14
C TYR A 119 -7.15 -3.44 -10.61
N GLN A 120 -6.87 -2.39 -11.39
CA GLN A 120 -6.66 -2.52 -12.84
C GLN A 120 -5.55 -1.61 -13.40
N ALA A 121 -4.80 -0.92 -12.58
CA ALA A 121 -3.71 -0.06 -13.04
C ALA A 121 -2.51 -0.12 -12.09
N MET A 122 -1.37 0.28 -12.58
CA MET A 122 -0.16 0.42 -11.79
C MET A 122 0.51 1.76 -12.09
N LEU A 123 1.05 2.36 -11.05
CA LEU A 123 1.87 3.55 -11.08
C LEU A 123 3.19 3.24 -10.39
N ALA A 124 4.31 3.65 -10.96
CA ALA A 124 5.63 3.42 -10.38
C ALA A 124 6.60 4.55 -10.74
N ILE A 125 7.45 4.93 -9.78
CA ILE A 125 8.46 5.96 -9.95
C ILE A 125 9.83 5.29 -10.02
N LYS A 126 10.66 5.69 -10.97
CA LYS A 126 12.06 5.30 -11.04
C LYS A 126 12.95 6.15 -10.10
N THR A 127 14.17 5.71 -9.88
CA THR A 127 15.13 6.39 -8.99
C THR A 127 15.54 7.79 -9.44
N ASP A 128 15.34 8.13 -10.71
CA ASP A 128 15.55 9.46 -11.31
C ASP A 128 14.31 10.38 -11.19
N GLY A 129 13.21 9.87 -10.62
CA GLY A 129 11.97 10.63 -10.43
C GLY A 129 10.99 10.53 -11.60
N GLU A 130 11.24 9.73 -12.62
CA GLU A 130 10.28 9.47 -13.70
C GLU A 130 9.07 8.67 -13.21
N LEU A 131 7.87 9.17 -13.47
CA LEU A 131 6.60 8.45 -13.19
C LEU A 131 6.15 7.68 -14.43
N TRP A 132 5.89 6.39 -14.24
CA TRP A 132 5.39 5.48 -15.25
C TRP A 132 4.07 4.85 -14.83
N VAL A 133 3.14 4.69 -15.78
CA VAL A 133 1.76 4.22 -15.54
C VAL A 133 1.34 3.22 -16.61
N TRP A 134 0.50 2.25 -16.25
CA TRP A 134 -0.06 1.27 -17.19
C TRP A 134 -1.29 0.57 -16.60
N GLY A 135 -2.05 -0.12 -17.45
CA GLY A 135 -3.29 -0.83 -17.11
C GLY A 135 -4.51 -0.19 -17.73
N ASN A 136 -5.63 -0.23 -17.01
CA ASN A 136 -6.91 0.34 -17.42
C ASN A 136 -6.86 1.88 -17.45
N ASN A 137 -7.57 2.47 -18.44
CA ASN A 137 -7.65 3.92 -18.62
C ASN A 137 -9.08 4.41 -18.95
N ASN A 138 -10.13 3.64 -18.67
CA ASN A 138 -11.49 3.99 -19.05
C ASN A 138 -11.99 5.35 -18.52
N TYR A 139 -11.38 5.86 -17.45
CA TYR A 139 -11.70 7.14 -16.81
C TYR A 139 -10.56 8.15 -16.88
N GLY A 140 -9.51 7.89 -17.67
CA GLY A 140 -8.31 8.72 -17.74
C GLY A 140 -7.34 8.51 -16.56
N GLN A 141 -7.43 7.38 -15.83
CA GLN A 141 -6.63 7.10 -14.64
C GLN A 141 -5.12 6.90 -14.92
N LEU A 142 -4.71 6.81 -16.18
CA LEU A 142 -3.30 6.80 -16.57
C LEU A 142 -2.73 8.21 -16.81
N GLY A 143 -3.56 9.26 -16.80
CA GLY A 143 -3.09 10.65 -16.91
C GLY A 143 -2.48 11.03 -18.26
N GLN A 144 -2.76 10.28 -19.34
CA GLN A 144 -2.15 10.43 -20.67
C GLN A 144 -2.91 11.38 -21.61
N ASN A 145 -3.89 12.13 -21.07
CA ASN A 145 -4.82 12.99 -21.82
C ASN A 145 -5.74 12.22 -22.79
N ASP A 146 -5.89 10.94 -22.57
CA ASP A 146 -6.79 10.05 -23.30
C ASP A 146 -7.44 9.02 -22.36
N THR A 147 -8.16 8.03 -22.93
CA THR A 147 -8.78 6.92 -22.20
C THR A 147 -8.34 5.55 -22.73
N THR A 148 -7.22 5.50 -23.45
CA THR A 148 -6.67 4.28 -24.02
C THR A 148 -5.92 3.49 -22.96
N LYS A 149 -6.31 2.23 -22.73
CA LYS A 149 -5.58 1.33 -21.83
C LYS A 149 -4.28 0.87 -22.47
N VAL A 150 -3.23 0.70 -21.67
CA VAL A 150 -1.92 0.22 -22.12
C VAL A 150 -1.40 -0.88 -21.20
N SER A 151 -0.79 -1.92 -21.79
CA SER A 151 -0.24 -3.08 -21.07
C SER A 151 1.28 -3.01 -20.83
N SER A 152 1.89 -1.90 -21.21
CA SER A 152 3.32 -1.60 -20.98
C SER A 152 3.45 -0.26 -20.27
N PRO A 153 4.51 -0.03 -19.49
CA PRO A 153 4.76 1.27 -18.86
C PRO A 153 4.83 2.42 -19.87
N VAL A 154 4.06 3.50 -19.63
CA VAL A 154 4.13 4.80 -20.34
C VAL A 154 4.41 5.91 -19.34
N GLN A 155 5.20 6.91 -19.74
CA GLN A 155 5.67 7.96 -18.85
C GLN A 155 4.65 9.11 -18.70
N ILE A 156 4.47 9.62 -17.46
CA ILE A 156 3.89 10.95 -17.21
C ILE A 156 5.03 11.95 -17.04
N PRO A 157 5.12 13.02 -17.86
CA PRO A 157 6.20 13.99 -17.76
C PRO A 157 6.29 14.69 -16.41
N GLY A 158 7.52 14.92 -15.94
CA GLY A 158 7.82 15.64 -14.69
C GLY A 158 8.76 14.85 -13.78
N SER A 159 9.13 15.47 -12.65
CA SER A 159 9.94 14.86 -11.60
C SER A 159 9.05 14.61 -10.38
N TRP A 160 8.90 13.34 -10.01
CA TRP A 160 7.93 12.86 -9.03
C TRP A 160 8.61 12.19 -7.85
N SER A 161 8.06 12.37 -6.64
CA SER A 161 8.63 11.88 -5.38
C SER A 161 7.76 10.87 -4.64
N ASP A 162 6.43 10.90 -4.87
CA ASP A 162 5.50 9.95 -4.25
C ASP A 162 4.29 9.70 -5.14
N VAL A 163 3.64 8.54 -4.98
CA VAL A 163 2.54 8.12 -5.83
C VAL A 163 1.53 7.29 -5.07
N ALA A 164 0.26 7.51 -5.39
CA ALA A 164 -0.85 6.71 -4.91
C ALA A 164 -1.90 6.51 -6.01
N SER A 165 -2.73 5.51 -5.83
CA SER A 165 -3.91 5.31 -6.66
C SER A 165 -5.09 4.84 -5.81
N ASN A 166 -6.28 5.22 -6.20
CA ASN A 166 -7.50 4.58 -5.76
C ASN A 166 -8.07 3.69 -6.89
N LEU A 167 -9.34 3.27 -6.80
CA LEU A 167 -9.92 2.34 -7.80
C LEU A 167 -9.76 2.79 -9.25
N TYR A 168 -10.01 4.07 -9.54
CA TYR A 168 -10.08 4.61 -10.89
C TYR A 168 -9.42 5.99 -11.03
N SER A 169 -8.57 6.39 -10.09
CA SER A 169 -7.81 7.63 -10.21
C SER A 169 -6.40 7.47 -9.70
N GLY A 170 -5.49 8.26 -10.24
CA GLY A 170 -4.11 8.38 -9.82
C GLY A 170 -3.85 9.69 -9.10
N ALA A 171 -2.86 9.69 -8.22
CA ALA A 171 -2.33 10.88 -7.58
C ALA A 171 -0.81 10.76 -7.42
N ALA A 172 -0.09 11.87 -7.53
CA ALA A 172 1.35 11.88 -7.32
C ALA A 172 1.84 13.25 -6.82
N ILE A 173 2.91 13.24 -6.06
CA ILE A 173 3.58 14.43 -5.56
C ILE A 173 4.85 14.63 -6.36
N LYS A 174 5.05 15.86 -6.86
CA LYS A 174 6.31 16.26 -7.51
C LYS A 174 7.39 16.55 -6.48
N THR A 175 8.64 16.58 -6.91
CA THR A 175 9.81 16.90 -6.07
C THR A 175 9.78 18.31 -5.49
N ASP A 176 8.96 19.21 -6.06
CA ASP A 176 8.69 20.57 -5.57
C ASP A 176 7.61 20.63 -4.47
N GLY A 177 7.07 19.46 -4.03
CA GLY A 177 6.03 19.37 -3.01
C GLY A 177 4.61 19.66 -3.52
N THR A 178 4.38 19.81 -4.83
CA THR A 178 3.04 19.96 -5.40
C THR A 178 2.35 18.61 -5.58
N LEU A 179 1.07 18.50 -5.22
CA LEU A 179 0.25 17.29 -5.36
C LEU A 179 -0.66 17.42 -6.60
N TRP A 180 -0.72 16.36 -7.39
CA TRP A 180 -1.49 16.28 -8.62
C TRP A 180 -2.38 15.04 -8.59
N ALA A 181 -3.61 15.14 -9.14
CA ALA A 181 -4.55 14.02 -9.24
C ALA A 181 -5.26 14.01 -10.60
N TRP A 182 -5.67 12.81 -11.06
CA TRP A 182 -6.32 12.60 -12.35
C TRP A 182 -7.16 11.31 -12.35
N GLY A 183 -8.03 11.15 -13.34
CA GLY A 183 -8.92 10.00 -13.50
C GLY A 183 -10.36 10.31 -13.09
N TYR A 184 -11.03 9.33 -12.50
CA TYR A 184 -12.41 9.39 -12.06
C TYR A 184 -12.63 10.33 -10.87
N ASN A 185 -13.73 11.13 -10.89
CA ASN A 185 -13.97 12.18 -9.89
C ASN A 185 -15.43 12.29 -9.42
N TYR A 186 -16.25 11.29 -9.59
CA TYR A 186 -17.68 11.34 -9.22
C TYR A 186 -17.93 11.71 -7.75
N TYR A 187 -17.03 11.33 -6.84
CA TYR A 187 -17.12 11.62 -5.41
C TYR A 187 -16.26 12.81 -4.97
N GLY A 188 -15.64 13.54 -5.92
CA GLY A 188 -14.72 14.64 -5.61
C GLY A 188 -13.30 14.18 -5.21
N GLN A 189 -12.94 12.92 -5.47
CA GLN A 189 -11.68 12.34 -5.04
C GLN A 189 -10.43 12.94 -5.70
N LEU A 190 -10.57 13.78 -6.72
CA LEU A 190 -9.45 14.53 -7.29
C LEU A 190 -9.13 15.83 -6.54
N GLY A 191 -9.93 16.21 -5.53
CA GLY A 191 -9.66 17.39 -4.70
C GLY A 191 -9.75 18.75 -5.42
N GLN A 192 -10.49 18.82 -6.54
CA GLN A 192 -10.54 19.97 -7.44
C GLN A 192 -11.72 20.91 -7.18
N ASN A 193 -12.40 20.75 -6.03
CA ASN A 193 -13.65 21.47 -5.71
C ASN A 193 -14.76 21.29 -6.77
N ASN A 194 -14.73 20.18 -7.48
CA ASN A 194 -15.73 19.76 -8.46
C ASN A 194 -15.79 18.23 -8.55
N ARG A 195 -16.63 17.71 -9.47
CA ARG A 195 -16.79 16.26 -9.72
C ARG A 195 -16.51 15.87 -11.17
N THR A 196 -15.70 16.67 -11.89
CA THR A 196 -15.31 16.41 -13.29
C THR A 196 -14.14 15.44 -13.35
N ASN A 197 -14.22 14.41 -14.20
CA ASN A 197 -13.10 13.52 -14.51
C ASN A 197 -12.03 14.26 -15.30
N TYR A 198 -10.76 13.97 -15.05
CA TYR A 198 -9.64 14.56 -15.79
C TYR A 198 -8.69 13.46 -16.27
N SER A 199 -8.45 13.34 -17.56
CA SER A 199 -7.51 12.38 -18.15
C SER A 199 -6.05 12.86 -18.15
N SER A 200 -5.77 14.04 -17.59
CA SER A 200 -4.43 14.57 -17.37
C SER A 200 -4.28 15.07 -15.94
N PRO A 201 -3.06 15.07 -15.37
CA PRO A 201 -2.83 15.54 -14.01
C PRO A 201 -3.31 16.98 -13.78
N ARG A 202 -4.05 17.17 -12.67
CA ARG A 202 -4.51 18.50 -12.19
C ARG A 202 -3.94 18.75 -10.79
N GLN A 203 -3.36 19.93 -10.59
CA GLN A 203 -2.77 20.29 -9.30
C GLN A 203 -3.84 20.51 -8.23
N ILE A 204 -3.63 19.92 -7.04
CA ILE A 204 -4.35 20.24 -5.82
C ILE A 204 -3.62 21.41 -5.14
N PRO A 205 -4.33 22.44 -4.63
CA PRO A 205 -3.68 23.61 -4.03
C PRO A 205 -2.70 23.26 -2.90
N GLY A 206 -1.56 23.95 -2.87
CA GLY A 206 -0.50 23.80 -1.88
C GLY A 206 0.78 23.20 -2.44
N THR A 207 1.91 23.43 -1.75
CA THR A 207 3.27 23.07 -2.19
C THR A 207 4.08 22.36 -1.12
N THR A 208 3.44 21.93 -0.03
CA THR A 208 4.11 21.28 1.11
C THR A 208 3.65 19.83 1.30
N TRP A 209 3.11 19.21 0.26
CA TRP A 209 2.67 17.84 0.30
C TRP A 209 3.88 16.89 0.37
N ARG A 210 3.83 15.91 1.29
CA ARG A 210 4.95 15.00 1.60
C ARG A 210 4.66 13.55 1.25
N SER A 211 3.45 13.05 1.50
CA SER A 211 3.02 11.72 1.12
C SER A 211 1.58 11.71 0.67
N VAL A 212 1.22 10.79 -0.22
CA VAL A 212 -0.14 10.59 -0.69
C VAL A 212 -0.53 9.12 -0.59
N HIS A 213 -1.79 8.84 -0.24
CA HIS A 213 -2.34 7.51 -0.02
C HIS A 213 -3.73 7.42 -0.63
N GLY A 214 -4.06 6.28 -1.22
CA GLY A 214 -5.34 6.09 -1.89
C GLY A 214 -5.85 4.67 -1.86
N SER A 215 -7.14 4.50 -1.66
CA SER A 215 -7.88 3.26 -1.82
C SER A 215 -9.37 3.56 -2.01
N GLY A 216 -10.14 2.62 -2.57
CA GLY A 216 -11.56 2.85 -2.81
C GLY A 216 -11.83 4.10 -3.66
N TYR A 217 -12.47 5.09 -3.09
CA TYR A 217 -12.86 6.33 -3.78
C TYR A 217 -12.46 7.60 -3.01
N HIS A 218 -11.45 7.53 -2.17
CA HIS A 218 -10.93 8.69 -1.45
C HIS A 218 -9.40 8.71 -1.46
N LEU A 219 -8.85 9.86 -1.19
CA LEU A 219 -7.42 10.10 -1.03
C LEU A 219 -7.14 10.73 0.33
N SER A 220 -5.97 10.45 0.84
CA SER A 220 -5.39 11.12 2.01
C SER A 220 -3.97 11.54 1.70
N ALA A 221 -3.52 12.65 2.26
CA ALA A 221 -2.15 13.11 2.09
C ALA A 221 -1.64 13.83 3.33
N THR A 222 -0.35 13.72 3.59
CA THR A 222 0.32 14.46 4.67
C THR A 222 1.11 15.62 4.10
N LYS A 223 1.27 16.68 4.90
CA LYS A 223 2.17 17.81 4.61
C LYS A 223 3.44 17.73 5.46
N THR A 224 4.42 18.54 5.11
CA THR A 224 5.71 18.63 5.82
C THR A 224 5.59 19.13 7.27
N ASP A 225 4.49 19.83 7.59
CA ASP A 225 4.15 20.28 8.95
C ASP A 225 3.52 19.18 9.82
N GLY A 226 3.38 17.96 9.30
CA GLY A 226 2.75 16.84 9.99
C GLY A 226 1.23 16.82 9.94
N SER A 227 0.58 17.74 9.23
CA SER A 227 -0.87 17.71 9.06
C SER A 227 -1.31 16.60 8.09
N LEU A 228 -2.43 15.94 8.39
CA LEU A 228 -3.08 14.93 7.56
C LEU A 228 -4.38 15.48 6.99
N TRP A 229 -4.60 15.26 5.70
CA TRP A 229 -5.76 15.73 4.94
C TRP A 229 -6.44 14.58 4.23
N SER A 230 -7.77 14.61 4.11
CA SER A 230 -8.52 13.62 3.34
C SER A 230 -9.66 14.25 2.54
N TRP A 231 -10.05 13.61 1.44
CA TRP A 231 -11.12 14.05 0.54
C TRP A 231 -11.59 12.90 -0.35
N GLY A 232 -12.73 13.10 -1.02
CA GLY A 232 -13.41 12.10 -1.83
C GLY A 232 -14.64 11.54 -1.13
N ARG A 233 -14.92 10.27 -1.35
CA ARG A 233 -16.10 9.59 -0.79
C ARG A 233 -16.01 9.41 0.72
N ASN A 234 -17.07 9.82 1.44
CA ASN A 234 -17.17 9.73 2.90
C ASN A 234 -18.13 8.64 3.38
N ALA A 235 -18.27 7.54 2.67
CA ALA A 235 -19.11 6.42 3.10
C ALA A 235 -18.67 5.91 4.48
N ALA A 236 -19.60 5.80 5.41
CA ALA A 236 -19.37 5.35 6.79
C ALA A 236 -18.32 6.17 7.57
N GLY A 237 -18.09 7.43 7.20
CA GLY A 237 -17.09 8.28 7.86
C GLY A 237 -15.65 8.02 7.43
N ALA A 238 -15.44 7.51 6.21
CA ALA A 238 -14.13 7.11 5.68
C ALA A 238 -13.05 8.21 5.70
N LEU A 239 -13.46 9.49 5.70
CA LEU A 239 -12.54 10.62 5.67
C LEU A 239 -11.98 11.00 7.05
N GLY A 240 -12.56 10.51 8.15
CA GLY A 240 -12.06 10.78 9.52
C GLY A 240 -12.24 12.22 10.02
N THR A 241 -13.02 13.04 9.31
CA THR A 241 -13.17 14.49 9.56
C THR A 241 -14.27 14.83 10.57
N ASN A 242 -14.86 13.82 11.21
CA ASN A 242 -16.02 13.96 12.11
C ASN A 242 -17.23 14.66 11.47
N GLN A 243 -17.29 14.73 10.15
CA GLN A 243 -18.46 15.19 9.42
C GLN A 243 -19.45 14.06 9.22
N GLY A 244 -20.69 14.40 8.94
CA GLY A 244 -21.77 13.42 8.75
C GLY A 244 -21.36 12.31 7.76
N GLN A 245 -21.68 11.08 8.12
CA GLN A 245 -21.45 9.94 7.23
C GLN A 245 -22.15 10.18 5.89
N ASN A 246 -21.46 9.83 4.79
CA ASN A 246 -21.91 10.02 3.40
C ASN A 246 -21.92 11.49 2.88
N THR A 247 -21.22 12.41 3.53
CA THR A 247 -20.95 13.74 2.97
C THR A 247 -19.61 13.74 2.26
N ASP A 248 -19.62 13.51 0.94
CA ASP A 248 -18.40 13.50 0.09
C ASP A 248 -17.77 14.89 0.01
N LEU A 249 -16.43 14.95 0.04
CA LEU A 249 -15.66 16.19 0.01
C LEU A 249 -14.86 16.29 -1.29
N SER A 250 -15.10 17.32 -2.07
CA SER A 250 -14.39 17.58 -3.33
C SER A 250 -13.12 18.43 -3.17
N SER A 251 -12.76 18.79 -1.94
CA SER A 251 -11.54 19.52 -1.56
C SER A 251 -10.91 18.87 -0.34
N PRO A 252 -9.58 18.92 -0.16
CA PRO A 252 -8.92 18.42 1.04
C PRO A 252 -9.43 19.09 2.32
N VAL A 253 -9.74 18.28 3.32
CA VAL A 253 -10.10 18.70 4.69
C VAL A 253 -9.15 18.08 5.68
N GLN A 254 -8.65 18.87 6.63
CA GLN A 254 -7.67 18.43 7.62
C GLN A 254 -8.31 17.52 8.67
N ILE A 255 -7.60 16.42 9.00
CA ILE A 255 -7.87 15.57 10.17
C ILE A 255 -7.02 16.13 11.32
N PRO A 256 -7.63 16.51 12.46
CA PRO A 256 -6.88 17.04 13.60
C PRO A 256 -5.80 16.08 14.11
N GLY A 257 -4.66 16.62 14.54
CA GLY A 257 -3.53 15.89 15.09
C GLY A 257 -2.22 16.12 14.33
N SER A 258 -1.14 15.51 14.84
CA SER A 258 0.18 15.51 14.22
C SER A 258 0.53 14.10 13.76
N TRP A 259 0.74 13.92 12.47
CA TRP A 259 0.78 12.62 11.84
C TRP A 259 2.12 12.35 11.15
N THR A 260 2.51 11.08 11.14
CA THR A 260 3.63 10.59 10.34
C THR A 260 3.19 10.35 8.88
N THR A 261 4.09 9.84 8.04
CA THR A 261 3.74 9.36 6.69
C THR A 261 3.16 7.94 6.68
N LYS A 262 3.02 7.31 7.86
CA LYS A 262 2.43 5.98 8.01
C LYS A 262 0.91 6.09 8.03
N VAL A 263 0.35 6.17 6.84
CA VAL A 263 -1.10 6.23 6.60
C VAL A 263 -1.46 5.09 5.66
N SER A 264 -2.54 4.40 5.94
CA SER A 264 -3.10 3.35 5.09
C SER A 264 -4.58 3.58 4.89
N THR A 265 -5.02 3.62 3.65
CA THR A 265 -6.42 3.79 3.28
C THR A 265 -7.04 2.45 2.91
N MET A 266 -8.31 2.25 3.24
CA MET A 266 -9.13 1.11 2.83
C MET A 266 -10.37 1.61 2.07
N ILE A 267 -11.21 0.74 1.52
CA ILE A 267 -12.36 1.14 0.67
C ILE A 267 -13.26 2.19 1.34
N GLN A 268 -13.51 2.05 2.62
CA GLN A 268 -14.42 2.89 3.40
C GLN A 268 -13.83 3.26 4.76
N GLY A 269 -12.57 3.62 4.81
CA GLY A 269 -11.90 4.00 6.04
C GLY A 269 -10.41 4.22 5.85
N ALA A 270 -9.72 4.52 6.92
CA ALA A 270 -8.26 4.65 6.92
C ALA A 270 -7.70 4.42 8.33
N GLY A 271 -6.37 4.28 8.37
CA GLY A 271 -5.59 4.28 9.58
C GLY A 271 -4.35 5.15 9.42
N ALA A 272 -3.90 5.77 10.50
CA ALA A 272 -2.69 6.58 10.52
C ALA A 272 -1.97 6.47 11.87
N ILE A 273 -0.66 6.58 11.84
CA ILE A 273 0.18 6.62 13.05
C ILE A 273 0.59 8.07 13.31
N ASN A 274 0.33 8.55 14.52
CA ASN A 274 0.73 9.88 14.95
C ASN A 274 2.23 9.95 15.28
N THR A 275 2.72 11.14 15.62
CA THR A 275 4.14 11.35 15.95
C THR A 275 4.59 10.65 17.24
N ASP A 276 3.66 10.25 18.11
CA ASP A 276 3.91 9.53 19.35
C ASP A 276 3.94 8.00 19.18
N GLY A 277 3.76 7.52 17.93
CA GLY A 277 3.72 6.10 17.61
C GLY A 277 2.37 5.42 17.91
N GLU A 278 1.32 6.20 18.13
CA GLU A 278 -0.02 5.67 18.36
C GLU A 278 -0.77 5.49 17.04
N LEU A 279 -1.41 4.34 16.87
CA LEU A 279 -2.25 4.03 15.71
C LEU A 279 -3.69 4.47 15.95
N TYR A 280 -4.25 5.18 15.00
CA TYR A 280 -5.65 5.55 14.95
C TYR A 280 -6.32 4.98 13.70
N MET A 281 -7.56 4.48 13.85
CA MET A 281 -8.37 3.92 12.76
C MET A 281 -9.74 4.58 12.74
N TRP A 282 -10.34 4.72 11.54
CA TRP A 282 -11.68 5.28 11.36
C TRP A 282 -12.35 4.77 10.09
N GLY A 283 -13.66 5.01 9.95
CA GLY A 283 -14.49 4.58 8.85
C GLY A 283 -15.37 3.39 9.20
N ASN A 284 -15.66 2.56 8.22
CA ASN A 284 -16.52 1.39 8.35
C ASN A 284 -15.88 0.30 9.23
N ASN A 285 -16.61 -0.19 10.22
CA ASN A 285 -16.17 -1.24 11.15
C ASN A 285 -17.08 -2.48 11.17
N THR A 286 -17.98 -2.65 10.23
CA THR A 286 -18.93 -3.77 10.23
C THR A 286 -18.28 -5.17 10.24
N GLN A 287 -16.98 -5.24 9.94
CA GLN A 287 -16.18 -6.46 9.94
C GLN A 287 -15.11 -6.48 11.06
N GLY A 288 -15.18 -5.57 12.05
CA GLY A 288 -14.16 -5.44 13.10
C GLY A 288 -12.82 -4.89 12.59
N ARG A 289 -12.79 -4.29 11.39
CA ARG A 289 -11.56 -3.87 10.69
C ARG A 289 -10.85 -2.68 11.30
N LEU A 290 -11.46 -2.00 12.29
CA LEU A 290 -10.83 -0.88 13.00
C LEU A 290 -10.07 -1.32 14.27
N GLY A 291 -10.15 -2.61 14.68
CA GLY A 291 -9.41 -3.12 15.83
C GLY A 291 -9.89 -2.59 17.20
N GLN A 292 -11.14 -2.16 17.31
CA GLN A 292 -11.71 -1.44 18.47
C GLN A 292 -12.41 -2.36 19.48
N ASN A 293 -12.32 -3.69 19.32
CA ASN A 293 -13.08 -4.69 20.07
C ASN A 293 -14.59 -4.58 19.90
N ASP A 294 -15.03 -3.91 18.83
CA ASP A 294 -16.45 -3.76 18.46
C ASP A 294 -16.61 -3.78 16.92
N THR A 295 -17.82 -3.51 16.44
CA THR A 295 -18.17 -3.38 15.02
C THR A 295 -18.80 -2.05 14.67
N THR A 296 -18.67 -1.04 15.54
CA THR A 296 -19.19 0.30 15.35
C THR A 296 -18.32 1.09 14.38
N SER A 297 -18.92 1.72 13.37
CA SER A 297 -18.21 2.62 12.44
C SER A 297 -17.98 3.99 13.08
N TYR A 298 -16.80 4.56 12.87
CA TYR A 298 -16.39 5.83 13.46
C TYR A 298 -16.00 6.84 12.39
N SER A 299 -16.59 8.04 12.42
CA SER A 299 -16.26 9.15 11.49
C SER A 299 -15.10 10.02 11.96
N SER A 300 -14.49 9.70 13.09
CA SER A 300 -13.29 10.34 13.64
C SER A 300 -12.26 9.29 14.06
N PRO A 301 -10.97 9.63 14.07
CA PRO A 301 -9.90 8.72 14.50
C PRO A 301 -10.15 8.12 15.90
N ARG A 302 -10.01 6.79 16.01
CA ARG A 302 -10.06 6.02 17.27
C ARG A 302 -8.77 5.28 17.47
N GLN A 303 -8.17 5.41 18.64
CA GLN A 303 -6.89 4.79 18.97
C GLN A 303 -7.02 3.26 19.06
N VAL A 304 -6.07 2.54 18.44
CA VAL A 304 -5.83 1.11 18.65
C VAL A 304 -4.71 0.98 19.68
N PRO A 305 -4.94 0.36 20.85
CA PRO A 305 -3.95 0.32 21.92
C PRO A 305 -2.60 -0.27 21.50
N GLY A 306 -1.50 0.33 21.97
CA GLY A 306 -0.13 -0.10 21.73
C GLY A 306 0.71 0.94 20.99
N THR A 307 2.01 0.62 20.78
CA THR A 307 2.96 1.45 20.04
C THR A 307 3.26 0.79 18.70
N TRP A 308 3.01 1.51 17.63
CA TRP A 308 2.99 0.98 16.27
C TRP A 308 4.01 1.67 15.38
N SER A 309 4.66 0.92 14.51
CA SER A 309 5.67 1.41 13.55
C SER A 309 5.18 1.39 12.10
N ASP A 310 4.19 0.58 11.77
CA ASP A 310 3.62 0.49 10.42
C ASP A 310 2.16 0.03 10.44
N ILE A 311 1.42 0.35 9.36
CA ILE A 311 0.02 0.00 9.15
C ILE A 311 -0.25 -0.34 7.69
N ALA A 312 -0.97 -1.43 7.42
CA ALA A 312 -1.47 -1.81 6.12
C ALA A 312 -2.95 -2.22 6.22
N SER A 313 -3.79 -1.74 5.31
CA SER A 313 -5.23 -1.96 5.38
C SER A 313 -5.75 -2.56 4.08
N GLY A 314 -6.42 -3.71 4.19
CA GLY A 314 -7.12 -4.39 3.10
C GLY A 314 -8.61 -4.07 3.06
N GLN A 315 -9.34 -4.77 2.20
CA GLN A 315 -10.79 -4.58 2.05
C GLN A 315 -11.56 -4.94 3.34
N TYR A 316 -11.16 -6.00 4.03
CA TYR A 316 -11.91 -6.57 5.14
C TYR A 316 -11.16 -6.58 6.47
N GLY A 317 -9.95 -6.06 6.50
CA GLY A 317 -9.13 -6.07 7.71
C GLY A 317 -7.94 -5.14 7.61
N ALA A 318 -7.17 -5.09 8.68
CA ALA A 318 -5.92 -4.35 8.74
C ALA A 318 -4.84 -5.19 9.42
N MET A 319 -3.59 -4.79 9.18
CA MET A 319 -2.39 -5.36 9.75
C MET A 319 -1.51 -4.24 10.27
N GLY A 320 -1.09 -4.31 11.52
CA GLY A 320 -0.18 -3.36 12.13
C GLY A 320 1.13 -4.05 12.52
N MET A 321 2.23 -3.32 12.48
CA MET A 321 3.52 -3.74 12.99
C MET A 321 3.90 -2.90 14.20
N LYS A 322 4.31 -3.54 15.29
CA LYS A 322 4.81 -2.84 16.47
C LYS A 322 6.31 -2.56 16.37
N THR A 323 6.78 -1.68 17.21
CA THR A 323 8.19 -1.29 17.26
C THR A 323 9.14 -2.41 17.70
N ASP A 324 8.61 -3.48 18.30
CA ASP A 324 9.33 -4.70 18.68
C ASP A 324 9.49 -5.72 17.53
N GLY A 325 9.03 -5.39 16.32
CA GLY A 325 9.08 -6.26 15.14
C GLY A 325 7.99 -7.32 15.10
N THR A 326 7.01 -7.30 16.00
CA THR A 326 5.84 -8.17 15.93
C THR A 326 4.77 -7.60 14.99
N ALA A 327 4.09 -8.49 14.26
CA ALA A 327 2.99 -8.13 13.36
C ALA A 327 1.66 -8.64 13.91
N TRP A 328 0.61 -7.85 13.73
CA TRP A 328 -0.72 -8.08 14.26
C TRP A 328 -1.76 -7.84 13.17
N SER A 329 -2.82 -8.63 13.12
CA SER A 329 -3.90 -8.47 12.15
C SER A 329 -5.27 -8.52 12.84
N TRP A 330 -6.27 -7.88 12.23
CA TRP A 330 -7.65 -7.84 12.69
C TRP A 330 -8.63 -7.62 11.53
N GLY A 331 -9.90 -7.90 11.75
CA GLY A 331 -10.95 -7.88 10.74
C GLY A 331 -11.45 -9.28 10.40
N THR A 332 -11.86 -9.50 9.15
CA THR A 332 -12.40 -10.77 8.69
C THR A 332 -11.30 -11.72 8.22
N ASN A 333 -11.35 -12.96 8.71
CA ASN A 333 -10.39 -14.01 8.31
C ASN A 333 -10.86 -14.85 7.10
N ASN A 334 -11.57 -14.26 6.14
CA ASN A 334 -11.92 -14.96 4.92
C ASN A 334 -10.65 -15.41 4.17
N TYR A 335 -10.64 -16.65 3.70
CA TYR A 335 -9.50 -17.24 2.98
C TYR A 335 -8.17 -17.25 3.77
N GLY A 336 -8.22 -17.17 5.11
CA GLY A 336 -7.01 -17.11 5.93
C GLY A 336 -6.29 -15.76 5.91
N ALA A 337 -6.99 -14.67 5.58
CA ALA A 337 -6.41 -13.33 5.44
C ALA A 337 -5.66 -12.83 6.67
N MET A 338 -6.02 -13.33 7.87
CA MET A 338 -5.36 -12.93 9.13
C MET A 338 -3.96 -13.52 9.32
N GLY A 339 -3.58 -14.59 8.60
CA GLY A 339 -2.25 -15.20 8.70
C GLY A 339 -1.95 -15.95 10.02
N ILE A 340 -2.97 -16.30 10.78
CA ILE A 340 -2.84 -16.88 12.13
C ILE A 340 -3.09 -18.38 12.18
N ASN A 341 -3.08 -19.06 11.02
CA ASN A 341 -3.33 -20.49 10.86
C ASN A 341 -4.69 -20.96 11.43
N ASP A 342 -5.67 -20.07 11.42
CA ASP A 342 -7.03 -20.37 11.86
C ASP A 342 -7.96 -20.65 10.66
N SER A 343 -8.97 -21.48 10.88
CA SER A 343 -9.94 -21.85 9.83
C SER A 343 -10.98 -20.74 9.64
N PRO A 344 -11.16 -20.19 8.41
CA PRO A 344 -12.24 -19.25 8.14
C PRO A 344 -13.64 -19.91 8.25
N PRO A 345 -14.73 -19.11 8.47
CA PRO A 345 -14.74 -17.66 8.59
C PRO A 345 -14.87 -17.17 10.04
N VAL A 346 -13.81 -16.60 10.59
CA VAL A 346 -13.82 -15.94 11.91
C VAL A 346 -13.54 -14.45 11.76
N ARG A 347 -14.07 -13.63 12.65
CA ARG A 347 -13.80 -12.18 12.71
C ARG A 347 -13.08 -11.86 14.01
N TYR A 348 -12.08 -11.00 13.90
CA TYR A 348 -11.34 -10.48 15.04
C TYR A 348 -11.48 -8.97 15.07
N SER A 349 -12.22 -8.43 16.04
CA SER A 349 -12.40 -7.00 16.22
C SER A 349 -11.30 -6.35 17.04
N SER A 350 -10.34 -7.14 17.52
CA SER A 350 -9.12 -6.71 18.21
C SER A 350 -7.90 -7.28 17.51
N PRO A 351 -6.72 -6.61 17.59
CA PRO A 351 -5.48 -7.14 17.05
C PRO A 351 -5.12 -8.52 17.61
N VAL A 352 -4.80 -9.47 16.71
CA VAL A 352 -4.27 -10.80 17.01
C VAL A 352 -2.88 -10.92 16.41
N GLN A 353 -1.91 -11.43 17.17
CA GLN A 353 -0.54 -11.53 16.72
C GLN A 353 -0.38 -12.61 15.64
N ILE A 354 0.31 -12.25 14.55
CA ILE A 354 0.75 -13.19 13.52
C ILE A 354 2.00 -13.90 14.04
N PRO A 355 2.10 -15.23 13.91
CA PRO A 355 3.27 -15.98 14.39
C PRO A 355 4.58 -15.46 13.79
N GLY A 356 5.60 -15.35 14.65
CA GLY A 356 6.95 -14.89 14.29
C GLY A 356 7.25 -13.46 14.70
N SER A 357 8.52 -13.12 14.60
CA SER A 357 9.10 -11.80 14.85
C SER A 357 9.99 -11.41 13.67
N ASP A 358 10.69 -10.28 13.77
CA ASP A 358 11.62 -9.75 12.77
C ASP A 358 10.93 -9.32 11.47
N TRP A 359 9.65 -9.01 11.55
CA TRP A 359 8.93 -8.36 10.46
C TRP A 359 9.45 -6.94 10.28
N SER A 360 9.77 -6.55 9.06
CA SER A 360 10.43 -5.26 8.75
C SER A 360 9.61 -4.32 7.89
N GLN A 361 8.58 -4.83 7.24
CA GLN A 361 7.61 -4.07 6.47
C GLN A 361 6.36 -4.91 6.26
N ILE A 362 5.22 -4.25 6.16
CA ILE A 362 3.92 -4.85 5.90
C ILE A 362 3.24 -4.18 4.71
N GLY A 363 2.40 -4.94 4.02
CA GLY A 363 1.57 -4.49 2.91
C GLY A 363 0.27 -5.26 2.85
N SER A 364 -0.72 -4.74 2.15
CA SER A 364 -2.03 -5.35 2.03
C SER A 364 -2.39 -5.65 0.58
N SER A 365 -3.23 -6.64 0.38
CA SER A 365 -4.00 -6.84 -0.85
C SER A 365 -5.50 -6.82 -0.53
N GLN A 366 -6.35 -7.05 -1.52
CA GLN A 366 -7.81 -7.01 -1.29
C GLN A 366 -8.25 -7.96 -0.15
N THR A 367 -7.77 -9.18 -0.15
CA THR A 367 -8.20 -10.24 0.78
C THR A 367 -7.01 -11.02 1.36
N GLY A 368 -5.92 -10.32 1.65
CA GLY A 368 -4.72 -10.90 2.25
C GLY A 368 -3.70 -9.84 2.61
N PHE A 369 -2.57 -10.30 3.11
CA PHE A 369 -1.46 -9.44 3.50
C PHE A 369 -0.14 -10.00 2.99
N GLN A 370 0.85 -9.15 2.98
CA GLN A 370 2.23 -9.48 2.64
C GLN A 370 3.18 -8.79 3.62
N ALA A 371 4.32 -9.39 3.88
CA ALA A 371 5.30 -8.82 4.79
C ALA A 371 6.72 -9.22 4.40
N LEU A 372 7.65 -8.33 4.66
CA LEU A 372 9.08 -8.61 4.59
C LEU A 372 9.59 -9.01 5.97
N LYS A 373 10.37 -10.09 6.01
CA LYS A 373 11.04 -10.58 7.21
C LYS A 373 12.54 -10.55 7.01
N MET A 374 13.28 -10.12 8.04
CA MET A 374 14.75 -10.26 8.08
C MET A 374 15.11 -11.74 8.21
N LEU A 375 16.14 -12.18 7.48
CA LEU A 375 16.64 -13.57 7.49
C LEU A 375 17.88 -13.69 8.37
#